data_66db5e0dba0b71b938dd8f6e17e21958
#
_entry.id   66db5e0dba0b71b938dd8f6e17e21958
#
_cell.length_a   1.000
_cell.length_b   1.000
_cell.length_c   1.000
_cell.angle_alpha   90.00
_cell.angle_beta   90.00
_cell.angle_gamma   90.00
#
_symmetry.space_group_name_H-M   'P 1'
#
loop_
_entity.id
_entity.type
_entity.pdbx_description
1 polymer ?
#
loop_
_entity_poly.entity_id
_entity_poly.type
_entity_poly.pdbx_seq_one_letter_code
_entity_poly.pdbx_strand_id
1 'polypeptide(L)'
;MSEYRRYILIPLCLLAGCANIPDSYAPPIQRKPLTGAEPSPIGTFVNLGEPSADAYIVRDVTGYVESSGWRWTRKRPELRFFLDSTEHLKFKADLSIADATLKDTGPVTISVFINGHLLDKVKYDSAGRREFEKPVPAAFLVPKSLNIAALEIDKVWVSKTDGAVLGFILTTAGFTE
;
A
#
# COMPACT_ATOMS: atom_id res chain seq x y z
N MET A 1 19.85 -86.76 -25.01
CA MET A 1 20.24 -85.81 -23.93
C MET A 1 19.33 -84.60 -24.08
N SER A 2 18.32 -84.51 -23.24
CA SER A 2 17.22 -83.52 -23.34
C SER A 2 17.37 -82.51 -22.23
N GLU A 3 17.60 -81.25 -22.59
CA GLU A 3 17.61 -80.14 -21.62
C GLU A 3 16.21 -79.60 -21.41
N TYR A 4 15.69 -79.77 -20.19
CA TYR A 4 14.44 -79.21 -19.77
C TYR A 4 14.65 -77.75 -19.31
N ARG A 5 14.17 -76.78 -20.10
CA ARG A 5 14.11 -75.37 -19.75
C ARG A 5 12.88 -75.11 -18.92
N ARG A 6 13.07 -74.91 -17.62
CA ARG A 6 11.99 -74.54 -16.65
C ARG A 6 11.64 -73.06 -16.83
N TYR A 7 10.45 -72.76 -17.31
CA TYR A 7 9.88 -71.43 -17.28
C TYR A 7 9.25 -71.20 -15.89
N ILE A 8 9.77 -70.24 -15.17
CA ILE A 8 9.18 -69.75 -13.90
C ILE A 8 8.14 -68.70 -14.30
N LEU A 9 6.89 -69.05 -14.18
CA LEU A 9 5.75 -68.14 -14.29
C LEU A 9 5.64 -67.37 -12.95
N ILE A 10 5.97 -66.09 -12.95
CA ILE A 10 5.72 -65.18 -11.86
C ILE A 10 4.27 -64.69 -11.99
N PRO A 11 3.39 -64.92 -11.01
CA PRO A 11 2.06 -64.36 -11.01
C PRO A 11 2.14 -62.87 -10.71
N LEU A 12 1.75 -62.02 -11.67
CA LEU A 12 1.57 -60.62 -11.50
C LEU A 12 0.28 -60.37 -10.72
N CYS A 13 0.40 -60.21 -9.37
CA CYS A 13 -0.71 -59.79 -8.54
C CYS A 13 -1.04 -58.34 -8.84
N LEU A 14 -2.07 -58.11 -9.65
CA LEU A 14 -2.73 -56.82 -9.80
C LEU A 14 -3.46 -56.50 -8.46
N LEU A 15 -2.83 -55.69 -7.61
CA LEU A 15 -3.49 -55.05 -6.47
C LEU A 15 -4.43 -53.99 -7.03
N ALA A 16 -5.66 -54.38 -7.37
CA ALA A 16 -6.77 -53.45 -7.57
C ALA A 16 -7.15 -52.86 -6.19
N GLY A 17 -6.47 -51.82 -5.78
CA GLY A 17 -6.90 -51.00 -4.65
C GLY A 17 -8.20 -50.30 -5.04
N CYS A 18 -9.34 -50.80 -4.54
CA CYS A 18 -10.59 -50.09 -4.59
C CYS A 18 -10.44 -48.81 -3.73
N ALA A 19 -10.08 -47.70 -4.37
CA ALA A 19 -10.23 -46.42 -3.75
C ALA A 19 -11.75 -46.14 -3.67
N ASN A 20 -12.31 -46.19 -2.46
CA ASN A 20 -13.66 -45.68 -2.20
C ASN A 20 -13.60 -44.15 -2.40
N ILE A 21 -13.86 -43.71 -3.61
CA ILE A 21 -14.06 -42.30 -3.89
C ILE A 21 -15.48 -41.98 -3.43
N PRO A 22 -15.68 -41.11 -2.42
CA PRO A 22 -17.04 -40.75 -1.98
C PRO A 22 -17.76 -40.06 -3.13
N ASP A 23 -19.02 -40.43 -3.38
CA ASP A 23 -19.88 -39.88 -4.42
C ASP A 23 -20.13 -38.35 -4.27
N SER A 24 -19.81 -37.80 -3.13
CA SER A 24 -19.87 -36.37 -2.89
C SER A 24 -18.72 -35.94 -1.99
N TYR A 25 -17.98 -34.92 -2.43
CA TYR A 25 -16.97 -34.23 -1.62
C TYR A 25 -17.61 -32.98 -1.03
N ALA A 26 -17.91 -32.99 0.27
CA ALA A 26 -18.24 -31.74 0.96
C ALA A 26 -16.98 -30.85 1.03
N PRO A 27 -16.99 -29.65 0.45
CA PRO A 27 -15.86 -28.74 0.59
C PRO A 27 -15.62 -28.50 2.09
N PRO A 28 -14.35 -28.37 2.53
CA PRO A 28 -14.05 -28.07 3.92
C PRO A 28 -14.79 -26.80 4.34
N ILE A 29 -15.42 -26.85 5.52
CA ILE A 29 -16.10 -25.68 6.09
C ILE A 29 -15.09 -24.54 6.07
N GLN A 30 -15.34 -23.53 5.26
CA GLN A 30 -14.54 -22.32 5.26
C GLN A 30 -14.62 -21.71 6.67
N ARG A 31 -13.60 -21.94 7.47
CA ARG A 31 -13.47 -21.25 8.74
C ARG A 31 -13.37 -19.78 8.40
N LYS A 32 -14.28 -18.96 8.92
CA LYS A 32 -14.10 -17.51 8.88
C LYS A 32 -12.68 -17.24 9.36
N PRO A 33 -11.86 -16.47 8.63
CA PRO A 33 -10.58 -16.07 9.16
C PRO A 33 -10.82 -15.56 10.58
N LEU A 34 -9.98 -15.93 11.53
CA LEU A 34 -9.93 -15.28 12.84
C LEU A 34 -9.38 -13.87 12.60
N THR A 35 -10.16 -13.08 11.93
CA THR A 35 -9.83 -11.69 11.68
C THR A 35 -10.03 -10.97 13.00
N GLY A 36 -8.91 -10.48 13.50
CA GLY A 36 -8.94 -9.24 14.21
C GLY A 36 -9.86 -8.25 13.50
N ALA A 37 -10.26 -7.21 14.21
CA ALA A 37 -11.22 -6.19 13.83
C ALA A 37 -11.44 -6.04 12.32
N GLU A 38 -12.70 -5.97 11.91
CA GLU A 38 -13.04 -5.63 10.52
C GLU A 38 -12.21 -4.41 10.10
N PRO A 39 -11.65 -4.40 8.89
CA PRO A 39 -10.90 -3.25 8.44
C PRO A 39 -11.80 -2.02 8.56
N SER A 40 -11.33 -1.02 9.31
CA SER A 40 -12.04 0.27 9.41
C SER A 40 -12.35 0.77 8.01
N PRO A 41 -13.57 1.22 7.73
CA PRO A 41 -13.91 1.74 6.42
C PRO A 41 -12.95 2.89 6.09
N ILE A 42 -12.41 2.86 4.87
CA ILE A 42 -11.54 3.93 4.37
C ILE A 42 -12.39 5.20 4.29
N GLY A 43 -12.00 6.24 5.00
CA GLY A 43 -12.66 7.53 4.99
C GLY A 43 -11.98 8.55 4.08
N THR A 44 -12.29 9.82 4.31
CA THR A 44 -11.77 10.96 3.52
C THR A 44 -10.44 11.47 4.02
N PHE A 45 -10.01 11.12 5.24
CA PHE A 45 -8.83 11.66 5.90
C PHE A 45 -8.11 10.61 6.75
N VAL A 46 -6.78 10.67 6.82
CA VAL A 46 -5.95 9.72 7.59
C VAL A 46 -4.88 10.43 8.40
N ASN A 47 -4.68 9.93 9.62
CA ASN A 47 -3.49 10.20 10.43
C ASN A 47 -2.53 9.01 10.29
N LEU A 48 -1.33 9.25 9.74
CA LEU A 48 -0.34 8.20 9.43
C LEU A 48 0.27 7.56 10.69
N GLY A 49 0.09 8.18 11.86
CA GLY A 49 0.49 7.62 13.15
C GLY A 49 -0.44 6.55 13.68
N GLU A 50 -1.63 6.39 13.12
CA GLU A 50 -2.62 5.44 13.60
C GLU A 50 -2.46 4.05 12.97
N PRO A 51 -2.78 2.97 13.68
CA PRO A 51 -2.74 1.60 13.12
C PRO A 51 -3.67 1.42 11.91
N SER A 52 -4.79 2.14 11.86
CA SER A 52 -5.74 2.13 10.76
C SER A 52 -5.20 2.72 9.45
N ALA A 53 -4.10 3.47 9.51
CA ALA A 53 -3.48 4.13 8.36
C ALA A 53 -3.02 3.14 7.26
N ASP A 54 -2.69 1.91 7.62
CA ASP A 54 -2.27 0.88 6.65
C ASP A 54 -3.34 0.61 5.59
N ALA A 55 -4.62 0.76 5.93
CA ALA A 55 -5.72 0.62 4.97
C ALA A 55 -5.70 1.69 3.87
N TYR A 56 -5.14 2.86 4.15
CA TYR A 56 -5.07 3.97 3.19
C TYR A 56 -3.84 3.91 2.29
N ILE A 57 -2.77 3.22 2.71
CA ILE A 57 -1.50 3.20 2.00
C ILE A 57 -1.60 2.28 0.78
N VAL A 58 -1.28 2.81 -0.40
CA VAL A 58 -1.15 2.05 -1.65
C VAL A 58 0.31 1.69 -1.89
N ARG A 59 1.22 2.66 -1.76
CA ARG A 59 2.68 2.45 -1.90
C ARG A 59 3.51 3.61 -1.37
N ASP A 60 4.81 3.38 -1.27
CA ASP A 60 5.85 4.37 -0.99
C ASP A 60 5.71 5.12 0.35
N VAL A 61 4.99 4.55 1.32
CA VAL A 61 4.99 4.95 2.72
C VAL A 61 5.61 3.81 3.52
N THR A 62 6.50 4.11 4.46
CA THR A 62 7.13 3.08 5.29
C THR A 62 6.11 2.43 6.22
N GLY A 63 6.25 1.11 6.45
CA GLY A 63 5.37 0.38 7.37
C GLY A 63 5.62 0.72 8.85
N TYR A 64 6.75 1.39 9.15
CA TYR A 64 7.12 1.76 10.50
C TYR A 64 6.55 3.14 10.86
N VAL A 65 5.89 3.22 12.01
CA VAL A 65 5.39 4.47 12.61
C VAL A 65 6.46 4.97 13.58
N GLU A 66 6.92 6.19 13.38
CA GLU A 66 7.84 6.84 14.32
C GLU A 66 7.12 7.26 15.60
N SER A 67 7.83 7.33 16.70
CA SER A 67 7.30 7.59 18.04
C SER A 67 6.44 8.87 18.14
N SER A 68 6.60 9.80 17.22
CA SER A 68 5.84 11.05 17.14
C SER A 68 4.59 10.97 16.25
N GLY A 69 4.19 9.77 15.80
CA GLY A 69 2.94 9.58 15.05
C GLY A 69 3.01 10.01 13.59
N TRP A 70 4.14 9.76 12.91
CA TRP A 70 4.34 10.04 11.50
C TRP A 70 5.09 8.90 10.80
N ARG A 71 5.14 8.92 9.48
CA ARG A 71 5.88 7.93 8.68
C ARG A 71 6.76 8.61 7.64
N TRP A 72 7.89 7.98 7.35
CA TRP A 72 8.66 8.31 6.18
C TRP A 72 7.95 7.90 4.90
N THR A 73 8.12 8.71 3.87
CA THR A 73 7.74 8.34 2.52
C THR A 73 8.97 7.97 1.69
N ARG A 74 8.74 7.35 0.54
CA ARG A 74 9.73 7.22 -0.52
C ARG A 74 9.49 8.29 -1.58
N LYS A 75 9.81 8.00 -2.85
CA LYS A 75 9.75 9.00 -3.91
C LYS A 75 8.33 9.46 -4.23
N ARG A 76 7.36 8.54 -4.23
CA ARG A 76 5.99 8.82 -4.67
C ARG A 76 4.96 8.08 -3.82
N PRO A 77 4.74 8.49 -2.56
CA PRO A 77 3.67 7.92 -1.74
C PRO A 77 2.32 8.08 -2.44
N GLU A 78 1.54 7.01 -2.42
CA GLU A 78 0.16 6.99 -2.89
C GLU A 78 -0.76 6.52 -1.77
N LEU A 79 -1.82 7.27 -1.54
CA LEU A 79 -2.86 7.00 -0.55
C LEU A 79 -4.22 6.93 -1.26
N ARG A 80 -5.11 6.10 -0.73
CA ARG A 80 -6.48 5.95 -1.22
C ARG A 80 -7.48 6.46 -0.21
N PHE A 81 -8.53 7.10 -0.70
CA PHE A 81 -9.60 7.69 0.10
C PHE A 81 -10.95 7.38 -0.52
N PHE A 82 -11.94 7.06 0.28
CA PHE A 82 -13.31 6.90 -0.19
C PHE A 82 -14.04 8.25 -0.07
N LEU A 83 -14.63 8.71 -1.16
CA LEU A 83 -15.36 9.98 -1.22
C LEU A 83 -16.81 9.72 -1.59
N ASP A 84 -17.73 10.15 -0.73
CA ASP A 84 -19.18 10.10 -1.01
C ASP A 84 -19.60 11.21 -1.99
N SER A 85 -19.00 12.38 -1.86
CA SER A 85 -19.21 13.56 -2.71
C SER A 85 -17.91 14.03 -3.32
N THR A 86 -17.99 14.80 -4.40
CA THR A 86 -16.83 15.41 -5.08
C THR A 86 -16.87 16.93 -5.09
N GLU A 87 -17.88 17.50 -4.45
CA GLU A 87 -18.11 18.95 -4.48
C GLU A 87 -17.37 19.65 -3.33
N HIS A 88 -16.80 20.82 -3.64
CA HIS A 88 -16.16 21.73 -2.68
C HIS A 88 -15.02 21.13 -1.86
N LEU A 89 -14.43 20.02 -2.32
CA LEU A 89 -13.36 19.34 -1.58
C LEU A 89 -12.01 20.04 -1.80
N LYS A 90 -11.24 20.05 -0.72
CA LYS A 90 -9.82 20.44 -0.70
C LYS A 90 -8.99 19.22 -0.34
N PHE A 91 -7.85 19.05 -0.96
CA PHE A 91 -6.84 18.10 -0.49
C PHE A 91 -5.91 18.78 0.48
N LYS A 92 -5.72 18.18 1.65
CA LYS A 92 -4.80 18.62 2.70
C LYS A 92 -3.75 17.57 2.96
N ALA A 93 -2.52 18.01 3.24
CA ALA A 93 -1.45 17.14 3.72
C ALA A 93 -0.56 17.92 4.68
N ASP A 94 -0.25 17.28 5.80
CA ASP A 94 0.72 17.78 6.77
C ASP A 94 2.00 16.97 6.63
N LEU A 95 3.06 17.63 6.23
CA LEU A 95 4.32 16.99 5.89
C LEU A 95 5.51 17.74 6.49
N SER A 96 6.66 17.10 6.54
CA SER A 96 7.91 17.76 6.96
C SER A 96 9.05 17.39 6.02
N ILE A 97 9.85 18.39 5.67
CA ILE A 97 11.12 18.18 4.98
C ILE A 97 12.22 18.12 6.04
N ALA A 98 12.94 17.01 6.11
CA ALA A 98 14.01 16.84 7.07
C ALA A 98 15.24 17.69 6.73
N ASP A 99 15.94 18.18 7.75
CA ASP A 99 17.20 18.93 7.58
C ASP A 99 18.24 18.15 6.78
N ALA A 100 18.35 16.84 7.04
CA ALA A 100 19.27 15.95 6.32
C ALA A 100 18.96 15.91 4.81
N THR A 101 17.65 15.87 4.45
CA THR A 101 17.23 15.88 3.05
C THR A 101 17.71 17.15 2.36
N LEU A 102 17.39 18.34 2.91
CA LEU A 102 17.79 19.60 2.30
C LEU A 102 19.30 19.81 2.24
N LYS A 103 20.01 19.40 3.28
CA LYS A 103 21.47 19.51 3.34
C LYS A 103 22.17 18.74 2.21
N ASP A 104 21.65 17.54 1.88
CA ASP A 104 22.28 16.65 0.90
C ASP A 104 21.73 16.88 -0.53
N THR A 105 20.46 17.30 -0.68
CA THR A 105 19.79 17.43 -1.99
C THR A 105 19.58 18.89 -2.45
N GLY A 106 19.68 19.87 -1.54
CA GLY A 106 19.25 21.25 -1.74
C GLY A 106 17.71 21.34 -1.77
N PRO A 107 17.15 22.43 -2.29
CA PRO A 107 15.71 22.62 -2.41
C PRO A 107 15.03 21.48 -3.16
N VAL A 108 13.87 21.08 -2.69
CA VAL A 108 13.06 19.99 -3.26
C VAL A 108 11.72 20.49 -3.74
N THR A 109 11.12 19.81 -4.73
CA THR A 109 9.79 20.10 -5.23
C THR A 109 8.89 18.90 -5.01
N ILE A 110 7.71 19.12 -4.43
CA ILE A 110 6.67 18.10 -4.31
C ILE A 110 5.56 18.44 -5.31
N SER A 111 5.25 17.47 -6.18
CA SER A 111 4.11 17.51 -7.09
C SER A 111 2.97 16.69 -6.49
N VAL A 112 1.79 17.27 -6.39
CA VAL A 112 0.59 16.63 -5.85
C VAL A 112 -0.34 16.26 -6.98
N PHE A 113 -0.78 14.99 -7.00
CA PHE A 113 -1.67 14.46 -8.03
C PHE A 113 -2.92 13.87 -7.37
N ILE A 114 -4.07 14.06 -8.02
CA ILE A 114 -5.33 13.40 -7.65
C ILE A 114 -5.79 12.58 -8.85
N ASN A 115 -5.97 11.28 -8.65
CA ASN A 115 -6.31 10.33 -9.71
C ASN A 115 -5.45 10.48 -10.99
N GLY A 116 -4.15 10.77 -10.79
CA GLY A 116 -3.19 10.98 -11.88
C GLY A 116 -3.18 12.39 -12.47
N HIS A 117 -4.13 13.25 -12.14
CA HIS A 117 -4.15 14.65 -12.57
C HIS A 117 -3.30 15.53 -11.65
N LEU A 118 -2.41 16.32 -12.22
CA LEU A 118 -1.58 17.24 -11.45
C LEU A 118 -2.46 18.32 -10.81
N LEU A 119 -2.47 18.38 -9.48
CA LEU A 119 -3.17 19.42 -8.72
C LEU A 119 -2.29 20.64 -8.51
N ASP A 120 -1.03 20.44 -8.06
CA ASP A 120 -0.10 21.55 -7.82
C ASP A 120 1.36 21.05 -7.74
N LYS A 121 2.30 22.01 -7.79
CA LYS A 121 3.73 21.81 -7.53
C LYS A 121 4.24 22.85 -6.57
N VAL A 122 4.82 22.41 -5.45
CA VAL A 122 5.34 23.32 -4.41
C VAL A 122 6.83 23.07 -4.20
N LYS A 123 7.62 24.13 -4.28
CA LYS A 123 9.04 24.11 -3.97
C LYS A 123 9.26 24.45 -2.50
N TYR A 124 10.05 23.62 -1.84
CA TYR A 124 10.48 23.81 -0.45
C TYR A 124 11.99 24.05 -0.42
N ASP A 125 12.39 25.21 0.08
CA ASP A 125 13.78 25.68 0.18
C ASP A 125 14.30 25.69 1.62
N SER A 126 13.44 25.36 2.59
CA SER A 126 13.77 25.25 4.01
C SER A 126 13.14 24.01 4.63
N ALA A 127 13.82 23.44 5.63
CA ALA A 127 13.35 22.28 6.39
C ALA A 127 12.18 22.63 7.33
N GLY A 128 11.58 21.58 7.91
CA GLY A 128 10.54 21.68 8.91
C GLY A 128 9.16 21.35 8.37
N ARG A 129 8.17 21.55 9.25
CA ARG A 129 6.75 21.24 8.99
C ARG A 129 6.16 22.18 7.94
N ARG A 130 5.33 21.62 7.08
CA ARG A 130 4.60 22.31 6.00
C ARG A 130 3.18 21.78 5.93
N GLU A 131 2.26 22.69 5.73
CA GLU A 131 0.87 22.37 5.41
C GLU A 131 0.64 22.62 3.92
N PHE A 132 0.06 21.66 3.25
CA PHE A 132 -0.44 21.78 1.90
C PHE A 132 -1.97 21.74 1.95
N GLU A 133 -2.61 22.73 1.33
CA GLU A 133 -4.06 22.76 1.17
C GLU A 133 -4.41 23.40 -0.18
N LYS A 134 -5.19 22.68 -1.00
CA LYS A 134 -5.66 23.17 -2.29
C LYS A 134 -7.07 22.67 -2.61
N PRO A 135 -7.96 23.51 -3.16
CA PRO A 135 -9.21 23.06 -3.74
C PRO A 135 -8.95 22.05 -4.86
N VAL A 136 -9.75 20.99 -4.90
CA VAL A 136 -9.64 19.95 -5.91
C VAL A 136 -10.77 20.11 -6.93
N PRO A 137 -10.46 20.23 -8.24
CA PRO A 137 -11.50 20.25 -9.26
C PRO A 137 -12.35 18.96 -9.21
N ALA A 138 -13.67 19.08 -9.19
CA ALA A 138 -14.58 17.92 -9.14
C ALA A 138 -14.31 16.95 -10.30
N ALA A 139 -13.86 17.43 -11.46
CA ALA A 139 -13.47 16.59 -12.60
C ALA A 139 -12.28 15.64 -12.34
N PHE A 140 -11.48 15.88 -11.29
CA PHE A 140 -10.39 14.99 -10.88
C PHE A 140 -10.86 13.84 -9.97
N LEU A 141 -12.10 13.91 -9.47
CA LEU A 141 -12.64 13.05 -8.43
C LEU A 141 -13.73 12.12 -8.97
N VAL A 142 -13.86 10.95 -8.33
CA VAL A 142 -14.92 9.98 -8.63
C VAL A 142 -15.79 9.82 -7.38
N PRO A 143 -17.09 10.16 -7.43
CA PRO A 143 -17.96 10.04 -6.27
C PRO A 143 -18.29 8.58 -5.96
N LYS A 144 -18.57 8.28 -4.69
CA LYS A 144 -18.88 6.95 -4.16
C LYS A 144 -17.84 5.89 -4.56
N SER A 145 -16.56 6.29 -4.58
CA SER A 145 -15.45 5.47 -5.03
C SER A 145 -14.17 5.80 -4.30
N LEU A 146 -13.16 4.92 -4.48
CA LEU A 146 -11.81 5.17 -4.03
C LEU A 146 -11.13 6.16 -4.98
N ASN A 147 -10.53 7.20 -4.41
CA ASN A 147 -9.72 8.19 -5.10
C ASN A 147 -8.28 8.10 -4.61
N ILE A 148 -7.32 8.28 -5.49
CA ILE A 148 -5.90 8.18 -5.20
C ILE A 148 -5.28 9.57 -5.14
N ALA A 149 -4.63 9.87 -4.02
CA ALA A 149 -3.75 11.03 -3.91
C ALA A 149 -2.29 10.56 -3.93
N ALA A 150 -1.47 11.18 -4.76
CA ALA A 150 -0.05 10.92 -4.84
C ALA A 150 0.75 12.22 -4.63
N LEU A 151 1.85 12.13 -3.88
CA LEU A 151 2.76 13.24 -3.64
C LEU A 151 4.16 12.82 -4.12
N GLU A 152 4.65 13.38 -5.20
CA GLU A 152 5.93 13.02 -5.78
C GLU A 152 7.00 14.07 -5.48
N ILE A 153 8.06 13.66 -4.77
CA ILE A 153 9.23 14.49 -4.53
C ILE A 153 10.25 14.33 -5.68
N ASP A 154 10.82 15.42 -6.17
CA ASP A 154 11.79 15.40 -7.28
C ASP A 154 13.13 14.75 -6.89
N LYS A 155 13.58 14.92 -5.63
CA LYS A 155 14.83 14.37 -5.11
C LYS A 155 14.59 13.62 -3.81
N VAL A 156 15.19 12.46 -3.67
CA VAL A 156 15.16 11.64 -2.46
C VAL A 156 16.50 11.73 -1.72
N TRP A 157 16.45 11.56 -0.42
CA TRP A 157 17.63 11.44 0.42
C TRP A 157 17.97 9.96 0.64
N VAL A 158 19.26 9.64 0.62
CA VAL A 158 19.74 8.29 0.91
C VAL A 158 20.44 8.32 2.27
N SER A 159 19.88 7.58 3.21
CA SER A 159 20.44 7.46 4.56
C SER A 159 21.83 6.81 4.51
N LYS A 160 22.82 7.46 5.13
CA LYS A 160 24.19 6.94 5.18
C LYS A 160 24.37 5.78 6.16
N THR A 161 23.39 5.57 7.04
CA THR A 161 23.45 4.55 8.09
C THR A 161 23.01 3.19 7.56
N ASP A 162 21.93 3.13 6.79
CA ASP A 162 21.27 1.90 6.36
C ASP A 162 20.95 1.86 4.86
N GLY A 163 21.27 2.92 4.11
CA GLY A 163 21.00 3.02 2.68
C GLY A 163 19.52 3.23 2.33
N ALA A 164 18.66 3.51 3.30
CA ALA A 164 17.24 3.74 3.06
C ALA A 164 17.03 4.95 2.14
N VAL A 165 16.19 4.78 1.11
CA VAL A 165 15.80 5.85 0.19
C VAL A 165 14.53 6.50 0.72
N LEU A 166 14.64 7.75 1.18
CA LEU A 166 13.59 8.47 1.87
C LEU A 166 13.25 9.78 1.14
N GLY A 167 11.96 10.12 1.09
CA GLY A 167 11.45 11.33 0.49
C GLY A 167 11.26 12.42 1.54
N PHE A 168 10.11 12.44 2.13
CA PHE A 168 9.69 13.39 3.16
C PHE A 168 8.90 12.65 4.25
N ILE A 169 8.63 13.34 5.34
CA ILE A 169 7.81 12.85 6.45
C ILE A 169 6.37 13.22 6.17
N LEU A 170 5.44 12.29 6.35
CA LEU A 170 4.01 12.52 6.21
C LEU A 170 3.30 12.20 7.54
N THR A 171 2.52 13.16 8.04
CA THR A 171 1.79 13.04 9.30
C THR A 171 0.31 12.80 9.05
N THR A 172 -0.31 13.64 8.23
CA THR A 172 -1.73 13.49 7.86
C THR A 172 -1.92 13.77 6.38
N ALA A 173 -2.97 13.17 5.79
CA ALA A 173 -3.40 13.50 4.44
C ALA A 173 -4.89 13.18 4.26
N GLY A 174 -5.54 13.86 3.31
CA GLY A 174 -6.92 13.54 2.93
C GLY A 174 -7.69 14.71 2.35
N PHE A 175 -8.99 14.49 2.23
CA PHE A 175 -9.93 15.46 1.68
C PHE A 175 -10.81 16.03 2.79
N THR A 176 -11.03 17.34 2.73
CA THR A 176 -11.91 18.13 3.61
C THR A 176 -12.77 19.06 2.76
N GLU A 177 -13.87 19.54 3.31
CA GLU A 177 -14.68 20.62 2.74
C GLU A 177 -14.03 22.01 2.94
#